data_fd168df7d65707dfc76b5f6e4ba1aa00
#
_entry.id   fd168df7d65707dfc76b5f6e4ba1aa00
#
_cell.length_a   1.000
_cell.length_b   1.000
_cell.length_c   1.000
_cell.angle_alpha   90.00
_cell.angle_beta   90.00
_cell.angle_gamma   90.00
#
_symmetry.space_group_name_H-M   'P 1'
#
loop_
_entity.id
_entity.type
_entity.pdbx_description
1 polymer ?
#
loop_
_entity_poly.entity_id
_entity_poly.type
_entity_poly.pdbx_seq_one_letter_code
_entity_poly.pdbx_strand_id
1 'polypeptide(L)'
;GRISFQDSVKVSRWASKIGGHQVYLKQGEVFQLRELMKAIVISSANDASVAVAEHVSGRDKQFIKKMNERAIELGMKKTRFFSVHGLPPGRGQKLDESTAFDMYLLAMELLKHPQYLRWSSTRLDSFRNGTFQLLNTNHRLIRNYRGMDGMKTGYHRRAGFNLVSTAEREG
;
A
#
# COMPACT_ATOMS: atom_id res chain seq x y z
N GLY A 1 19.38 7.69 -8.72
CA GLY A 1 18.54 8.54 -9.55
C GLY A 1 17.25 8.92 -8.81
N ARG A 2 16.59 9.96 -9.25
CA ARG A 2 15.30 10.39 -8.66
C ARG A 2 14.21 9.45 -9.20
N ILE A 3 13.42 8.85 -8.31
CA ILE A 3 12.30 7.97 -8.68
C ILE A 3 11.15 8.80 -9.22
N SER A 4 10.56 8.35 -10.34
CA SER A 4 9.43 8.98 -11.01
C SER A 4 8.27 8.00 -11.17
N PHE A 5 7.04 8.50 -11.19
CA PHE A 5 5.86 7.69 -11.49
C PHE A 5 5.84 7.10 -12.91
N GLN A 6 6.68 7.61 -13.80
CA GLN A 6 6.87 7.11 -15.17
C GLN A 6 7.94 6.01 -15.27
N ASP A 7 8.66 5.72 -14.18
CA ASP A 7 9.67 4.66 -14.18
C ASP A 7 9.07 3.33 -14.58
N SER A 8 9.80 2.58 -15.40
CA SER A 8 9.45 1.21 -15.76
C SER A 8 9.90 0.24 -14.69
N VAL A 9 8.96 -0.46 -14.08
CA VAL A 9 9.19 -1.45 -13.02
C VAL A 9 9.03 -2.84 -13.60
N LYS A 10 10.12 -3.62 -13.60
CA LYS A 10 10.11 -5.02 -14.02
C LYS A 10 9.74 -5.92 -12.84
N VAL A 11 8.74 -6.76 -13.03
CA VAL A 11 8.25 -7.70 -12.01
C VAL A 11 9.24 -8.83 -11.81
N SER A 12 9.70 -9.01 -10.58
CA SER A 12 10.57 -10.12 -10.18
C SER A 12 9.80 -11.44 -10.03
N ARG A 13 10.54 -12.54 -9.98
CA ARG A 13 9.98 -13.86 -9.61
C ARG A 13 9.41 -13.85 -8.19
N TRP A 14 10.00 -13.09 -7.28
CA TRP A 14 9.51 -12.97 -5.90
C TRP A 14 8.18 -12.24 -5.84
N ALA A 15 8.08 -11.05 -6.43
CA ALA A 15 6.84 -10.28 -6.51
C ALA A 15 5.70 -11.10 -7.12
N SER A 16 5.96 -11.85 -8.21
CA SER A 16 4.93 -12.65 -8.89
C SER A 16 4.43 -13.87 -8.09
N LYS A 17 5.09 -14.23 -6.98
CA LYS A 17 4.74 -15.39 -6.16
C LYS A 17 4.17 -15.02 -4.78
N ILE A 18 4.14 -13.74 -4.44
CA ILE A 18 3.59 -13.31 -3.16
C ILE A 18 2.08 -13.61 -3.10
N GLY A 19 1.63 -14.10 -1.95
CA GLY A 19 0.22 -14.47 -1.75
C GLY A 19 -0.68 -13.31 -1.33
N GLY A 20 -1.91 -13.66 -0.90
CA GLY A 20 -2.90 -12.70 -0.43
C GLY A 20 -3.60 -11.97 -1.57
N HIS A 21 -3.95 -10.69 -1.36
CA HIS A 21 -4.60 -9.89 -2.39
C HIS A 21 -3.60 -9.46 -3.46
N GLN A 22 -3.93 -9.65 -4.73
CA GLN A 22 -3.02 -9.51 -5.87
C GLN A 22 -3.72 -8.87 -7.08
N VAL A 23 -2.91 -8.29 -7.96
CA VAL A 23 -3.30 -7.97 -9.35
C VAL A 23 -2.69 -8.96 -10.34
N TYR A 24 -2.19 -10.08 -9.82
CA TYR A 24 -1.66 -11.24 -10.56
C TYR A 24 -0.53 -10.87 -11.51
N LEU A 25 0.48 -10.15 -10.98
CA LEU A 25 1.68 -9.81 -11.73
C LEU A 25 2.46 -11.07 -12.13
N LYS A 26 2.87 -11.15 -13.40
CA LYS A 26 3.71 -12.25 -13.90
C LYS A 26 5.17 -11.83 -13.93
N GLN A 27 6.07 -12.77 -13.63
CA GLN A 27 7.50 -12.54 -13.75
C GLN A 27 7.89 -12.00 -15.13
N GLY A 28 8.68 -10.94 -15.15
CA GLY A 28 9.16 -10.31 -16.38
C GLY A 28 8.23 -9.26 -16.98
N GLU A 29 6.98 -9.16 -16.54
CA GLU A 29 6.09 -8.05 -16.93
C GLU A 29 6.71 -6.71 -16.52
N VAL A 30 6.38 -5.66 -17.26
CA VAL A 30 6.85 -4.30 -17.00
C VAL A 30 5.65 -3.37 -16.92
N PHE A 31 5.58 -2.61 -15.85
CA PHE A 31 4.54 -1.61 -15.60
C PHE A 31 5.15 -0.27 -15.26
N GLN A 32 4.43 0.81 -15.53
CA GLN A 32 4.79 2.10 -14.94
C GLN A 32 4.61 2.06 -13.42
N LEU A 33 5.53 2.70 -12.67
CA LEU A 33 5.43 2.80 -11.21
C LEU A 33 4.07 3.35 -10.77
N ARG A 34 3.51 4.32 -11.51
CA ARG A 34 2.16 4.86 -11.27
C ARG A 34 1.08 3.78 -11.23
N GLU A 35 1.09 2.84 -12.17
CA GLU A 35 0.08 1.78 -12.23
C GLU A 35 0.17 0.83 -11.03
N LEU A 36 1.40 0.46 -10.64
CA LEU A 36 1.61 -0.36 -9.46
C LEU A 36 1.21 0.37 -8.17
N MET A 37 1.49 1.67 -8.06
CA MET A 37 1.05 2.49 -6.93
C MET A 37 -0.48 2.56 -6.83
N LYS A 38 -1.20 2.69 -7.96
CA LYS A 38 -2.66 2.58 -8.00
C LYS A 38 -3.15 1.22 -7.50
N ALA A 39 -2.54 0.14 -7.95
CA ALA A 39 -2.87 -1.22 -7.52
C ALA A 39 -2.67 -1.40 -5.99
N ILE A 40 -1.61 -0.82 -5.43
CA ILE A 40 -1.35 -0.84 -3.98
C ILE A 40 -2.41 -0.05 -3.20
N VAL A 41 -2.66 1.19 -3.60
CA VAL A 41 -3.50 2.11 -2.81
C VAL A 41 -4.98 1.75 -2.95
N ILE A 42 -5.45 1.46 -4.16
CA ILE A 42 -6.87 1.20 -4.46
C ILE A 42 -7.26 -0.22 -4.03
N SER A 43 -6.56 -1.23 -4.52
CA SER A 43 -6.95 -2.63 -4.29
C SER A 43 -6.05 -3.39 -3.31
N SER A 44 -5.07 -2.73 -2.68
CA SER A 44 -4.21 -3.37 -1.68
C SER A 44 -3.39 -4.56 -2.23
N ALA A 45 -2.84 -4.43 -3.44
CA ALA A 45 -2.12 -5.49 -4.13
C ALA A 45 -0.74 -5.77 -3.50
N ASN A 46 -0.53 -6.96 -2.94
CA ASN A 46 0.71 -7.37 -2.28
C ASN A 46 1.85 -7.57 -3.28
N ASP A 47 1.58 -8.16 -4.43
CA ASP A 47 2.53 -8.36 -5.51
C ASP A 47 3.07 -7.02 -6.05
N ALA A 48 2.20 -6.03 -6.21
CA ALA A 48 2.61 -4.68 -6.57
C ALA A 48 3.45 -4.02 -5.46
N SER A 49 3.14 -4.25 -4.18
CA SER A 49 3.92 -3.71 -3.05
C SER A 49 5.35 -4.25 -3.06
N VAL A 50 5.54 -5.54 -3.32
CA VAL A 50 6.86 -6.15 -3.45
C VAL A 50 7.61 -5.59 -4.66
N ALA A 51 6.96 -5.52 -5.83
CA ALA A 51 7.60 -5.02 -7.06
C ALA A 51 8.08 -3.56 -6.90
N VAL A 52 7.27 -2.70 -6.26
CA VAL A 52 7.64 -1.31 -5.97
C VAL A 52 8.78 -1.24 -4.96
N ALA A 53 8.75 -2.02 -3.89
CA ALA A 53 9.81 -2.05 -2.89
C ALA A 53 11.16 -2.47 -3.50
N GLU A 54 11.16 -3.48 -4.36
CA GLU A 54 12.36 -3.92 -5.08
C GLU A 54 12.87 -2.85 -6.06
N HIS A 55 11.97 -2.17 -6.78
CA HIS A 55 12.36 -1.07 -7.68
C HIS A 55 13.03 0.08 -6.93
N VAL A 56 12.45 0.49 -5.80
CA VAL A 56 12.94 1.64 -5.01
C VAL A 56 14.24 1.34 -4.26
N SER A 57 14.46 0.10 -3.86
CA SER A 57 15.56 -0.24 -2.93
C SER A 57 16.38 -1.47 -3.33
N GLY A 58 16.15 -2.04 -4.51
CA GLY A 58 16.82 -3.25 -4.99
C GLY A 58 16.29 -4.54 -4.34
N ARG A 59 15.86 -4.49 -3.07
CA ARG A 59 15.27 -5.62 -2.34
C ARG A 59 14.23 -5.13 -1.33
N ASP A 60 13.20 -5.95 -1.09
CA ASP A 60 12.16 -5.70 -0.09
C ASP A 60 12.73 -5.42 1.32
N LYS A 61 13.74 -6.18 1.76
CA LYS A 61 14.41 -5.97 3.06
C LYS A 61 15.04 -4.59 3.21
N GLN A 62 15.60 -4.03 2.15
CA GLN A 62 16.16 -2.67 2.17
C GLN A 62 15.05 -1.62 2.21
N PHE A 63 13.94 -1.89 1.54
CA PHE A 63 12.77 -1.02 1.62
C PHE A 63 12.15 -1.05 3.02
N ILE A 64 12.02 -2.21 3.66
CA ILE A 64 11.57 -2.35 5.05
C ILE A 64 12.45 -1.52 6.01
N LYS A 65 13.77 -1.50 5.80
CA LYS A 65 14.66 -0.63 6.57
C LYS A 65 14.26 0.84 6.43
N LYS A 66 14.05 1.33 5.20
CA LYS A 66 13.58 2.69 4.93
C LYS A 66 12.20 2.97 5.54
N MET A 67 11.27 2.01 5.50
CA MET A 67 9.96 2.14 6.17
C MET A 67 10.13 2.37 7.67
N ASN A 68 11.01 1.62 8.33
CA ASN A 68 11.27 1.79 9.76
C ASN A 68 12.01 3.09 10.08
N GLU A 69 12.97 3.50 9.26
CA GLU A 69 13.63 4.81 9.37
C GLU A 69 12.59 5.94 9.27
N ARG A 70 11.69 5.87 8.28
CA ARG A 70 10.62 6.84 8.11
C ARG A 70 9.63 6.84 9.28
N ALA A 71 9.30 5.68 9.83
CA ALA A 71 8.46 5.59 11.02
C ALA A 71 9.08 6.33 12.22
N ILE A 72 10.38 6.19 12.42
CA ILE A 72 11.12 6.92 13.48
C ILE A 72 11.06 8.44 13.24
N GLU A 73 11.31 8.90 12.01
CA GLU A 73 11.25 10.32 11.64
C GLU A 73 9.86 10.93 11.89
N LEU A 74 8.79 10.14 11.67
CA LEU A 74 7.41 10.54 11.91
C LEU A 74 7.01 10.47 13.40
N GLY A 75 7.90 10.00 14.28
CA GLY A 75 7.61 9.84 15.69
C GLY A 75 6.76 8.61 16.05
N MET A 76 6.68 7.64 15.17
CA MET A 76 5.93 6.39 15.35
C MET A 76 6.69 5.42 16.28
N LYS A 77 6.70 5.71 17.57
CA LYS A 77 7.58 5.06 18.56
C LYS A 77 7.26 3.58 18.84
N LYS A 78 6.07 3.12 18.50
CA LYS A 78 5.59 1.75 18.74
C LYS A 78 5.31 1.00 17.43
N THR A 79 5.91 1.46 16.33
CA THR A 79 5.76 0.83 15.02
C THR A 79 7.02 0.11 14.62
N ARG A 80 6.86 -1.13 14.12
CA ARG A 80 7.94 -1.92 13.54
C ARG A 80 7.45 -2.73 12.37
N PHE A 81 8.00 -2.46 11.19
CA PHE A 81 7.69 -3.18 9.96
C PHE A 81 8.70 -4.31 9.73
N PHE A 82 8.20 -5.47 9.32
CA PHE A 82 8.99 -6.65 8.93
C PHE A 82 8.60 -7.13 7.54
N SER A 83 7.57 -6.56 6.95
CA SER A 83 7.13 -6.84 5.59
C SER A 83 6.72 -5.56 4.85
N VAL A 84 6.63 -5.64 3.52
CA VAL A 84 6.11 -4.54 2.67
C VAL A 84 4.62 -4.71 2.34
N HIS A 85 3.98 -5.77 2.82
CA HIS A 85 2.63 -6.17 2.41
C HIS A 85 1.69 -6.52 3.58
N GLY A 86 2.20 -6.68 4.81
CA GLY A 86 1.37 -6.96 5.99
C GLY A 86 0.73 -8.35 6.03
N LEU A 87 1.18 -9.31 5.22
CA LEU A 87 0.72 -10.69 5.32
C LEU A 87 1.16 -11.33 6.64
N PRO A 88 0.41 -12.32 7.16
CA PRO A 88 0.84 -13.09 8.31
C PRO A 88 2.25 -13.65 8.09
N PRO A 89 3.13 -13.54 9.08
CA PRO A 89 4.50 -14.03 8.93
C PRO A 89 4.54 -15.55 8.80
N GLY A 90 5.46 -16.04 8.02
CA GLY A 90 5.81 -17.45 7.99
C GLY A 90 6.48 -17.89 9.30
N ARG A 91 6.76 -19.20 9.41
CA ARG A 91 7.42 -19.77 10.60
C ARG A 91 8.75 -19.06 10.88
N GLY A 92 8.93 -18.58 12.10
CA GLY A 92 10.15 -17.87 12.52
C GLY A 92 10.24 -16.40 12.10
N GLN A 93 9.28 -15.87 11.36
CA GLN A 93 9.21 -14.44 11.02
C GLN A 93 8.44 -13.63 12.08
N LYS A 94 8.75 -12.33 12.16
CA LYS A 94 8.07 -11.40 13.07
C LYS A 94 6.86 -10.77 12.39
N LEU A 95 5.85 -10.38 13.18
CA LEU A 95 4.70 -9.58 12.76
C LEU A 95 5.06 -8.12 12.63
N ASP A 96 4.44 -7.44 11.66
CA ASP A 96 4.34 -5.98 11.66
C ASP A 96 3.53 -5.53 12.88
N GLU A 97 4.02 -4.53 13.58
CA GLU A 97 3.41 -3.99 14.80
C GLU A 97 3.25 -2.48 14.70
N SER A 98 2.13 -1.98 15.21
CA SER A 98 1.87 -0.54 15.30
C SER A 98 0.83 -0.25 16.37
N THR A 99 0.50 1.04 16.55
CA THR A 99 -0.60 1.53 17.38
C THR A 99 -1.53 2.41 16.57
N ALA A 100 -2.75 2.63 17.04
CA ALA A 100 -3.68 3.57 16.42
C ALA A 100 -3.10 4.98 16.35
N PHE A 101 -2.36 5.42 17.36
CA PHE A 101 -1.71 6.72 17.38
C PHE A 101 -0.59 6.82 16.34
N ASP A 102 0.26 5.80 16.20
CA ASP A 102 1.31 5.80 15.18
C ASP A 102 0.70 5.79 13.77
N MET A 103 -0.39 5.04 13.55
CA MET A 103 -1.11 5.06 12.28
C MET A 103 -1.77 6.42 12.00
N TYR A 104 -2.23 7.14 13.03
CA TYR A 104 -2.67 8.53 12.89
C TYR A 104 -1.52 9.43 12.41
N LEU A 105 -0.32 9.32 12.98
CA LEU A 105 0.84 10.11 12.53
C LEU A 105 1.17 9.84 11.05
N LEU A 106 1.13 8.59 10.64
CA LEU A 106 1.33 8.21 9.23
C LEU A 106 0.21 8.77 8.34
N ALA A 107 -1.04 8.72 8.79
CA ALA A 107 -2.18 9.27 8.06
C ALA A 107 -2.03 10.79 7.86
N MET A 108 -1.65 11.53 8.90
CA MET A 108 -1.39 12.98 8.82
C MET A 108 -0.27 13.32 7.83
N GLU A 109 0.74 12.47 7.71
CA GLU A 109 1.77 12.65 6.67
C GLU A 109 1.22 12.38 5.28
N LEU A 110 0.42 11.31 5.10
CA LEU A 110 -0.18 10.96 3.80
C LEU A 110 -1.15 12.02 3.30
N LEU A 111 -1.85 12.75 4.19
CA LEU A 111 -2.74 13.86 3.81
C LEU A 111 -1.98 15.00 3.10
N LYS A 112 -0.68 15.13 3.28
CA LYS A 112 0.14 16.12 2.56
C LYS A 112 0.43 15.73 1.11
N HIS A 113 0.01 14.55 0.67
CA HIS A 113 0.28 14.01 -0.66
C HIS A 113 -1.00 13.91 -1.52
N PRO A 114 -1.36 14.95 -2.30
CA PRO A 114 -2.62 14.97 -3.07
C PRO A 114 -2.79 13.78 -4.01
N GLN A 115 -1.68 13.27 -4.57
CA GLN A 115 -1.74 12.11 -5.44
C GLN A 115 -2.18 10.83 -4.70
N TYR A 116 -1.76 10.65 -3.43
CA TYR A 116 -2.22 9.55 -2.60
C TYR A 116 -3.72 9.66 -2.33
N LEU A 117 -4.21 10.84 -1.92
CA LEU A 117 -5.63 11.08 -1.66
C LEU A 117 -6.50 10.84 -2.89
N ARG A 118 -6.04 11.27 -4.07
CA ARG A 118 -6.71 10.99 -5.33
C ARG A 118 -6.90 9.50 -5.58
N TRP A 119 -5.89 8.68 -5.30
CA TRP A 119 -6.00 7.22 -5.45
C TRP A 119 -6.82 6.58 -4.33
N SER A 120 -6.62 6.98 -3.07
CA SER A 120 -7.34 6.39 -1.94
C SER A 120 -8.84 6.67 -1.96
N SER A 121 -9.27 7.81 -2.53
CA SER A 121 -10.67 8.16 -2.75
C SER A 121 -11.29 7.56 -4.02
N THR A 122 -10.49 6.98 -4.90
CA THR A 122 -11.00 6.36 -6.14
C THR A 122 -11.69 5.05 -5.82
N ARG A 123 -12.99 4.94 -6.12
CA ARG A 123 -13.78 3.73 -5.87
C ARG A 123 -13.46 2.57 -6.79
N LEU A 124 -13.28 2.87 -8.07
CA LEU A 124 -13.01 1.90 -9.14
C LEU A 124 -12.07 2.53 -10.16
N ASP A 125 -11.06 1.80 -10.56
CA ASP A 125 -10.13 2.19 -11.62
C ASP A 125 -9.76 0.96 -12.47
N SER A 126 -9.03 1.17 -13.53
CA SER A 126 -8.54 0.11 -14.41
C SER A 126 -7.04 -0.12 -14.27
N PHE A 127 -6.62 -1.33 -14.57
CA PHE A 127 -5.24 -1.77 -14.61
C PHE A 127 -5.00 -2.59 -15.90
N ARG A 128 -3.76 -2.73 -16.35
CA ARG A 128 -3.43 -3.49 -17.57
C ARG A 128 -4.20 -3.00 -18.80
N ASN A 129 -4.14 -1.69 -19.09
CA ASN A 129 -4.85 -1.10 -20.24
C ASN A 129 -6.36 -1.43 -20.24
N GLY A 130 -6.98 -1.46 -19.08
CA GLY A 130 -8.42 -1.69 -18.95
C GLY A 130 -8.87 -3.15 -18.82
N THR A 131 -7.95 -4.12 -18.95
CA THR A 131 -8.31 -5.56 -18.88
C THR A 131 -8.46 -6.09 -17.46
N PHE A 132 -8.09 -5.31 -16.44
CA PHE A 132 -8.25 -5.66 -15.04
C PHE A 132 -8.84 -4.48 -14.25
N GLN A 133 -9.79 -4.75 -13.35
CA GLN A 133 -10.42 -3.72 -12.53
C GLN A 133 -9.81 -3.65 -11.13
N LEU A 134 -9.49 -2.44 -10.67
CA LEU A 134 -9.08 -2.15 -9.30
C LEU A 134 -10.28 -1.66 -8.50
N LEU A 135 -10.88 -2.52 -7.70
CA LEU A 135 -11.94 -2.13 -6.77
C LEU A 135 -11.32 -1.72 -5.43
N ASN A 136 -11.67 -0.52 -4.96
CA ASN A 136 -11.15 -0.02 -3.69
C ASN A 136 -11.64 -0.87 -2.51
N THR A 137 -10.73 -1.21 -1.61
CA THR A 137 -11.06 -1.98 -0.39
C THR A 137 -12.03 -1.23 0.53
N ASN A 138 -12.11 0.10 0.40
CA ASN A 138 -13.06 0.99 1.09
C ASN A 138 -14.28 1.38 0.23
N HIS A 139 -14.53 0.72 -0.90
CA HIS A 139 -15.54 1.13 -1.89
C HIS A 139 -16.92 1.41 -1.30
N ARG A 140 -17.32 0.69 -0.25
CA ARG A 140 -18.61 0.90 0.43
C ARG A 140 -18.64 2.20 1.24
N LEU A 141 -17.55 2.50 1.97
CA LEU A 141 -17.44 3.74 2.74
C LEU A 141 -17.33 4.95 1.80
N ILE A 142 -16.49 4.86 0.76
CA ILE A 142 -16.34 5.90 -0.26
C ILE A 142 -17.70 6.24 -0.91
N ARG A 143 -18.54 5.22 -1.15
CA ARG A 143 -19.87 5.41 -1.74
C ARG A 143 -20.88 6.03 -0.77
N ASN A 144 -20.87 5.61 0.50
CA ASN A 144 -21.99 5.82 1.41
C ASN A 144 -21.72 6.89 2.48
N TYR A 145 -20.47 7.33 2.63
CA TYR A 145 -20.08 8.30 3.65
C TYR A 145 -19.60 9.59 2.98
N ARG A 146 -20.35 10.68 3.16
CA ARG A 146 -20.05 11.98 2.54
C ARG A 146 -18.67 12.47 2.95
N GLY A 147 -17.85 12.86 1.96
CA GLY A 147 -16.50 13.39 2.16
C GLY A 147 -15.42 12.33 2.38
N MET A 148 -15.75 11.04 2.37
CA MET A 148 -14.77 9.97 2.53
C MET A 148 -13.71 10.00 1.41
N ASP A 149 -12.45 10.12 1.77
CA ASP A 149 -11.29 10.17 0.86
C ASP A 149 -10.30 8.99 1.03
N GLY A 150 -10.71 8.01 1.79
CA GLY A 150 -9.95 6.76 1.96
C GLY A 150 -9.78 6.46 3.45
N MET A 151 -8.71 5.87 3.88
CA MET A 151 -7.39 5.63 3.31
C MET A 151 -7.15 4.14 3.04
N LYS A 152 -7.03 3.32 4.11
CA LYS A 152 -6.56 1.95 4.00
C LYS A 152 -7.25 1.01 4.97
N THR A 153 -7.64 -0.17 4.47
CA THR A 153 -8.07 -1.32 5.26
C THR A 153 -6.91 -2.30 5.45
N GLY A 154 -7.00 -3.11 6.50
CA GLY A 154 -6.14 -4.25 6.70
C GLY A 154 -6.90 -5.38 7.40
N TYR A 155 -6.64 -6.60 6.98
CA TYR A 155 -7.20 -7.78 7.63
C TYR A 155 -6.26 -8.97 7.51
N HIS A 156 -6.02 -9.62 8.60
CA HIS A 156 -5.63 -11.03 8.64
C HIS A 156 -6.10 -11.64 9.97
N ARG A 157 -6.25 -12.97 10.00
CA ARG A 157 -6.87 -13.69 11.12
C ARG A 157 -6.32 -13.30 12.50
N ARG A 158 -5.02 -12.97 12.60
CA ARG A 158 -4.36 -12.66 13.87
C ARG A 158 -4.53 -11.19 14.27
N ALA A 159 -4.56 -10.26 13.32
CA ALA A 159 -4.70 -8.82 13.58
C ALA A 159 -6.17 -8.37 13.63
N GLY A 160 -7.10 -9.15 13.06
CA GLY A 160 -8.50 -8.73 12.91
C GLY A 160 -8.67 -7.66 11.82
N PHE A 161 -9.81 -6.97 11.87
CA PHE A 161 -10.12 -5.88 10.96
C PHE A 161 -9.50 -4.57 11.45
N ASN A 162 -8.79 -3.88 10.57
CA ASN A 162 -8.18 -2.59 10.82
C ASN A 162 -8.59 -1.61 9.73
N LEU A 163 -8.82 -0.36 10.12
CA LEU A 163 -9.20 0.72 9.23
C LEU A 163 -8.48 2.01 9.64
N VAL A 164 -7.84 2.65 8.69
CA VAL A 164 -7.47 4.07 8.74
C VAL A 164 -8.34 4.78 7.72
N SER A 165 -9.11 5.77 8.16
CA SER A 165 -9.99 6.52 7.27
C SER A 165 -9.94 8.01 7.58
N THR A 166 -10.16 8.81 6.55
CA THR A 166 -10.28 10.25 6.62
C THR A 166 -11.52 10.69 5.82
N ALA A 167 -12.06 11.83 6.19
CA ALA A 167 -13.16 12.44 5.47
C ALA A 167 -13.05 13.97 5.58
N GLU A 168 -13.21 14.66 4.46
CA GLU A 168 -13.27 16.11 4.40
C GLU A 168 -14.71 16.58 4.39
N ARG A 169 -15.02 17.58 5.20
CA ARG A 169 -16.33 18.22 5.27
C ARG A 169 -16.17 19.72 5.38
N GLU A 170 -17.15 20.45 4.86
CA GLU A 170 -17.27 21.88 5.03
C GLU A 170 -17.63 22.20 6.49
N GLY A 171 -16.86 23.04 7.15
CA GLY A 171 -17.08 23.51 8.53
C GLY A 171 -16.16 22.88 9.54
#